data_56b2141ddc0c8cd0bd1e59b979473674
#
_entry.id   56b2141ddc0c8cd0bd1e59b979473674
#
_cell.length_a   1.000
_cell.length_b   1.000
_cell.length_c   1.000
_cell.angle_alpha   90.00
_cell.angle_beta   90.00
_cell.angle_gamma   90.00
#
_symmetry.space_group_name_H-M   'P 1'
#
loop_
_entity.id
_entity.type
_entity.pdbx_description
1 polymer ?
#
loop_
_entity_poly.entity_id
_entity_poly.type
_entity_poly.pdbx_seq_one_letter_code
_entity_poly.pdbx_strand_id
1 'polypeptide(L)'
;MSSHGQSLDTQIEKLKAFGCEKVFQEKRSGASRDKREAVNAALEFCREGDVLVITKLDRLARSMFDLQEITKTLNRKGVDFIVLDQSIDTTTPAGRLTFHLLGAVAEFERDLIAERRNEGIEKAKAKGVKFGRREKLSDTQVEELRSAYGAGETRQELMKRFDISKSTFYRLVAEQK
;
A
#
# COMPACT_ATOMS: atom_id res chain seq x y z
N MET A 1 28.44 -14.27 -3.29
CA MET A 1 27.96 -13.14 -4.11
C MET A 1 26.44 -13.18 -4.10
N SER A 2 25.76 -12.15 -3.64
CA SER A 2 24.30 -12.21 -3.45
C SER A 2 23.60 -12.11 -4.81
N SER A 3 22.60 -12.97 -5.03
CA SER A 3 21.74 -13.01 -6.22
C SER A 3 21.07 -11.66 -6.59
N HIS A 4 21.00 -10.72 -5.66
CA HIS A 4 20.46 -9.37 -5.84
C HIS A 4 21.38 -8.43 -6.61
N GLY A 5 22.69 -8.57 -6.48
CA GLY A 5 23.66 -7.77 -7.24
C GLY A 5 23.67 -8.14 -8.72
N GLN A 6 23.66 -9.43 -9.03
CA GLN A 6 23.61 -9.94 -10.41
C GLN A 6 22.32 -9.51 -11.14
N SER A 7 21.18 -9.43 -10.44
CA SER A 7 19.91 -8.95 -11.00
C SER A 7 19.92 -7.46 -11.36
N LEU A 8 20.63 -6.61 -10.62
CA LEU A 8 20.73 -5.17 -10.90
C LEU A 8 21.63 -4.90 -12.10
N ASP A 9 22.80 -5.54 -12.14
CA ASP A 9 23.73 -5.38 -13.23
C ASP A 9 23.11 -5.80 -14.56
N THR A 10 22.40 -6.93 -14.59
CA THR A 10 21.65 -7.39 -15.79
C THR A 10 20.58 -6.38 -16.23
N GLN A 11 19.88 -5.71 -15.28
CA GLN A 11 18.91 -4.69 -15.64
C GLN A 11 19.56 -3.45 -16.25
N ILE A 12 20.68 -3.02 -15.69
CA ILE A 12 21.45 -1.89 -16.23
C ILE A 12 22.00 -2.21 -17.63
N GLU A 13 22.50 -3.43 -17.84
CA GLU A 13 22.95 -3.88 -19.16
C GLU A 13 21.84 -3.86 -20.20
N LYS A 14 20.64 -4.35 -19.86
CA LYS A 14 19.45 -4.29 -20.75
C LYS A 14 19.10 -2.84 -21.12
N LEU A 15 19.07 -1.92 -20.14
CA LEU A 15 18.78 -0.51 -20.40
C LEU A 15 19.83 0.15 -21.29
N LYS A 16 21.12 -0.14 -21.05
CA LYS A 16 22.22 0.37 -21.90
C LYS A 16 22.17 -0.21 -23.30
N ALA A 17 21.91 -1.50 -23.43
CA ALA A 17 21.76 -2.16 -24.74
C ALA A 17 20.57 -1.63 -25.55
N PHE A 18 19.50 -1.19 -24.86
CA PHE A 18 18.37 -0.52 -25.48
C PHE A 18 18.70 0.90 -25.97
N GLY A 19 19.80 1.51 -25.51
CA GLY A 19 20.24 2.84 -25.92
C GLY A 19 19.83 3.95 -24.94
N CYS A 20 19.55 3.64 -23.66
CA CYS A 20 19.26 4.66 -22.67
C CYS A 20 20.49 5.54 -22.41
N GLU A 21 20.35 6.86 -22.60
CA GLU A 21 21.42 7.84 -22.35
C GLU A 21 21.74 8.00 -20.87
N LYS A 22 20.70 7.92 -20.02
CA LYS A 22 20.82 8.07 -18.58
C LYS A 22 20.08 6.96 -17.85
N VAL A 23 20.74 6.34 -16.87
CA VAL A 23 20.18 5.27 -16.05
C VAL A 23 20.09 5.72 -14.60
N PHE A 24 18.90 5.63 -14.03
CA PHE A 24 18.60 5.85 -12.62
C PHE A 24 18.52 4.50 -11.92
N GLN A 25 19.34 4.29 -10.89
CA GLN A 25 19.41 3.01 -10.20
C GLN A 25 19.25 3.18 -8.70
N GLU A 26 18.61 2.23 -8.07
CA GLU A 26 18.43 2.17 -6.63
C GLU A 26 18.85 0.80 -6.09
N LYS A 27 19.80 0.77 -5.14
CA LYS A 27 20.12 -0.45 -4.39
C LYS A 27 19.09 -0.63 -3.28
N ARG A 28 18.23 -1.65 -3.38
CA ARG A 28 17.34 -2.02 -2.28
C ARG A 28 18.15 -2.47 -1.08
N SER A 29 18.25 -1.63 -0.06
CA SER A 29 18.59 -2.08 1.29
C SER A 29 17.27 -2.45 2.00
N GLY A 30 17.21 -3.60 2.63
CA GLY A 30 15.98 -4.11 3.29
C GLY A 30 15.42 -3.21 4.41
N ALA A 31 16.13 -2.14 4.77
CA ALA A 31 15.75 -1.18 5.81
C ALA A 31 14.96 0.04 5.30
N SER A 32 14.92 0.31 3.99
CA SER A 32 14.27 1.50 3.44
C SER A 32 13.04 1.12 2.60
N ARG A 33 11.89 0.94 3.26
CA ARG A 33 10.63 0.60 2.59
C ARG A 33 10.02 1.73 1.75
N ASP A 34 10.44 2.99 1.92
CA ASP A 34 9.69 4.15 1.41
C ASP A 34 10.43 5.06 0.43
N LYS A 35 11.72 4.86 0.21
CA LYS A 35 12.46 5.77 -0.66
C LYS A 35 12.48 5.26 -2.09
N ARG A 36 11.82 6.01 -2.99
CA ARG A 36 11.80 5.84 -4.45
C ARG A 36 12.61 6.95 -5.11
N GLU A 37 13.78 7.19 -4.57
CA GLU A 37 14.62 8.32 -4.99
C GLU A 37 14.98 8.21 -6.47
N ALA A 38 15.29 7.00 -6.95
CA ALA A 38 15.64 6.80 -8.36
C ALA A 38 14.45 7.01 -9.31
N VAL A 39 13.27 6.51 -8.95
CA VAL A 39 12.05 6.71 -9.76
C VAL A 39 11.66 8.19 -9.78
N ASN A 40 11.65 8.84 -8.63
CA ASN A 40 11.32 10.26 -8.54
C ASN A 40 12.33 11.12 -9.31
N ALA A 41 13.64 10.85 -9.16
CA ALA A 41 14.68 11.53 -9.92
C ALA A 41 14.53 11.34 -11.43
N ALA A 42 14.15 10.12 -11.88
CA ALA A 42 13.87 9.86 -13.29
C ALA A 42 12.66 10.65 -13.78
N LEU A 43 11.54 10.63 -13.00
CA LEU A 43 10.34 11.39 -13.33
C LEU A 43 10.58 12.91 -13.35
N GLU A 44 11.42 13.43 -12.47
CA GLU A 44 11.79 14.85 -12.45
C GLU A 44 12.68 15.22 -13.64
N PHE A 45 13.59 14.32 -14.00
CA PHE A 45 14.54 14.54 -15.10
C PHE A 45 13.87 14.55 -16.47
N CYS A 46 12.87 13.68 -16.71
CA CYS A 46 12.18 13.56 -17.99
C CYS A 46 11.47 14.86 -18.40
N ARG A 47 11.58 15.19 -19.69
CA ARG A 47 10.97 16.34 -20.35
C ARG A 47 10.05 15.89 -21.48
N GLU A 48 9.28 16.81 -22.03
CA GLU A 48 8.43 16.56 -23.19
C GLU A 48 9.22 15.96 -24.36
N GLY A 49 8.70 14.86 -24.91
CA GLY A 49 9.36 14.13 -25.99
C GLY A 49 10.35 13.05 -25.55
N ASP A 50 10.68 12.99 -24.26
CA ASP A 50 11.51 11.90 -23.74
C ASP A 50 10.72 10.58 -23.64
N VAL A 51 11.45 9.47 -23.57
CA VAL A 51 10.90 8.13 -23.34
C VAL A 51 11.52 7.52 -22.09
N LEU A 52 10.70 7.24 -21.09
CA LEU A 52 11.13 6.54 -19.88
C LEU A 52 11.17 5.03 -20.14
N VAL A 53 12.33 4.42 -20.07
CA VAL A 53 12.51 2.97 -20.29
C VAL A 53 12.69 2.25 -18.96
N ILE A 54 11.93 1.19 -18.76
CA ILE A 54 12.02 0.35 -17.57
C ILE A 54 12.12 -1.12 -17.96
N THR A 55 12.75 -1.94 -17.13
CA THR A 55 12.87 -3.37 -17.41
C THR A 55 11.56 -4.11 -17.10
N LYS A 56 10.90 -3.78 -15.96
CA LYS A 56 9.66 -4.41 -15.50
C LYS A 56 8.75 -3.40 -14.80
N LEU A 57 7.44 -3.58 -14.88
CA LEU A 57 6.44 -2.72 -14.20
C LEU A 57 6.61 -2.68 -12.69
N ASP A 58 7.02 -3.78 -12.05
CA ASP A 58 7.25 -3.83 -10.59
C ASP A 58 8.45 -2.99 -10.13
N ARG A 59 9.29 -2.54 -11.06
CA ARG A 59 10.37 -1.57 -10.81
C ARG A 59 9.84 -0.13 -10.81
N LEU A 60 8.84 0.15 -11.61
CA LEU A 60 8.23 1.48 -11.70
C LEU A 60 7.19 1.70 -10.60
N ALA A 61 6.32 0.72 -10.36
CA ALA A 61 5.16 0.87 -9.50
C ALA A 61 5.00 -0.30 -8.52
N ARG A 62 4.49 -0.02 -7.32
CA ARG A 62 4.21 -1.03 -6.27
C ARG A 62 2.78 -1.54 -6.31
N SER A 63 1.91 -0.80 -6.95
CA SER A 63 0.49 -1.11 -7.12
C SER A 63 -0.01 -0.51 -8.42
N MET A 64 -1.17 -0.94 -8.88
CA MET A 64 -1.81 -0.37 -10.06
C MET A 64 -2.18 1.10 -9.84
N PHE A 65 -2.61 1.49 -8.64
CA PHE A 65 -2.87 2.89 -8.31
C PHE A 65 -1.63 3.77 -8.49
N ASP A 66 -0.50 3.31 -7.98
CA ASP A 66 0.78 3.97 -8.11
C ASP A 66 1.23 4.09 -9.58
N LEU A 67 1.02 3.02 -10.37
CA LEU A 67 1.28 3.03 -11.81
C LEU A 67 0.42 4.08 -12.53
N GLN A 68 -0.86 4.18 -12.20
CA GLN A 68 -1.76 5.18 -12.77
C GLN A 68 -1.30 6.62 -12.44
N GLU A 69 -0.88 6.90 -11.21
CA GLU A 69 -0.40 8.24 -10.82
C GLU A 69 0.91 8.60 -11.54
N ILE A 70 1.84 7.65 -11.67
CA ILE A 70 3.06 7.83 -12.44
C ILE A 70 2.73 8.09 -13.91
N THR A 71 1.83 7.29 -14.50
CA THR A 71 1.43 7.44 -15.89
C THR A 71 0.73 8.78 -16.17
N LYS A 72 -0.16 9.21 -15.27
CA LYS A 72 -0.76 10.56 -15.36
C LYS A 72 0.31 11.66 -15.36
N THR A 73 1.36 11.47 -14.55
CA THR A 73 2.47 12.42 -14.46
C THR A 73 3.29 12.44 -15.75
N LEU A 74 3.61 11.27 -16.32
CA LEU A 74 4.30 11.15 -17.60
C LEU A 74 3.49 11.76 -18.74
N ASN A 75 2.19 11.43 -18.84
CA ASN A 75 1.29 11.98 -19.84
C ASN A 75 1.20 13.51 -19.77
N ARG A 76 1.10 14.09 -18.55
CA ARG A 76 1.10 15.57 -18.38
C ARG A 76 2.40 16.21 -18.83
N LYS A 77 3.51 15.48 -18.76
CA LYS A 77 4.81 15.95 -19.22
C LYS A 77 5.06 15.68 -20.70
N GLY A 78 4.17 14.96 -21.40
CA GLY A 78 4.40 14.53 -22.79
C GLY A 78 5.53 13.50 -22.91
N VAL A 79 5.70 12.64 -21.88
CA VAL A 79 6.71 11.60 -21.80
C VAL A 79 6.06 10.25 -22.01
N ASP A 80 6.52 9.52 -23.01
CA ASP A 80 6.14 8.13 -23.25
C ASP A 80 6.96 7.18 -22.36
N PHE A 81 6.54 5.91 -22.26
CA PHE A 81 7.34 4.92 -21.56
C PHE A 81 7.33 3.55 -22.26
N ILE A 82 8.42 2.80 -22.04
CA ILE A 82 8.63 1.47 -22.59
C ILE A 82 8.94 0.50 -21.46
N VAL A 83 8.32 -0.68 -21.47
CA VAL A 83 8.59 -1.78 -20.54
C VAL A 83 9.18 -2.95 -21.32
N LEU A 84 10.47 -3.22 -21.12
CA LEU A 84 11.21 -4.16 -21.95
C LEU A 84 10.71 -5.61 -21.82
N ASP A 85 10.57 -6.10 -20.58
CA ASP A 85 10.23 -7.52 -20.33
C ASP A 85 8.76 -7.85 -20.65
N GLN A 86 7.85 -6.87 -20.66
CA GLN A 86 6.44 -7.03 -21.03
C GLN A 86 6.12 -6.56 -22.44
N SER A 87 7.11 -6.07 -23.19
CA SER A 87 6.92 -5.56 -24.55
C SER A 87 5.82 -4.49 -24.67
N ILE A 88 5.72 -3.61 -23.66
CA ILE A 88 4.77 -2.50 -23.65
C ILE A 88 5.51 -1.27 -24.16
N ASP A 89 4.98 -0.61 -25.18
CA ASP A 89 5.58 0.59 -25.78
C ASP A 89 4.48 1.63 -26.04
N THR A 90 4.41 2.65 -25.16
CA THR A 90 3.38 3.70 -25.26
C THR A 90 3.66 4.73 -26.36
N THR A 91 4.82 4.69 -27.02
CA THR A 91 5.07 5.51 -28.20
C THR A 91 4.17 5.08 -29.37
N THR A 92 3.70 3.81 -29.37
CA THR A 92 2.81 3.26 -30.39
C THR A 92 1.34 3.29 -29.95
N PRO A 93 0.39 3.49 -30.87
CA PRO A 93 -1.04 3.41 -30.55
C PRO A 93 -1.46 2.06 -29.96
N ALA A 94 -0.90 0.95 -30.48
CA ALA A 94 -1.18 -0.40 -29.98
C ALA A 94 -0.66 -0.61 -28.56
N GLY A 95 0.55 -0.12 -28.25
CA GLY A 95 1.11 -0.20 -26.88
C GLY A 95 0.34 0.66 -25.89
N ARG A 96 -0.11 1.85 -26.27
CA ARG A 96 -1.02 2.66 -25.45
C ARG A 96 -2.32 1.92 -25.14
N LEU A 97 -2.95 1.31 -26.16
CA LEU A 97 -4.15 0.50 -25.97
C LEU A 97 -3.90 -0.67 -25.02
N THR A 98 -2.82 -1.41 -25.24
CA THR A 98 -2.43 -2.54 -24.37
C THR A 98 -2.24 -2.10 -22.93
N PHE A 99 -1.58 -0.97 -22.71
CA PHE A 99 -1.39 -0.42 -21.36
C PHE A 99 -2.72 -0.03 -20.70
N HIS A 100 -3.62 0.63 -21.42
CA HIS A 100 -4.94 0.98 -20.89
C HIS A 100 -5.79 -0.26 -20.56
N LEU A 101 -5.73 -1.30 -21.40
CA LEU A 101 -6.40 -2.58 -21.12
C LEU A 101 -5.85 -3.25 -19.85
N LEU A 102 -4.53 -3.29 -19.66
CA LEU A 102 -3.93 -3.83 -18.44
C LEU A 102 -4.38 -3.03 -17.20
N GLY A 103 -4.46 -1.70 -17.32
CA GLY A 103 -4.98 -0.84 -16.27
C GLY A 103 -6.43 -1.16 -15.90
N ALA A 104 -7.29 -1.29 -16.91
CA ALA A 104 -8.71 -1.62 -16.72
C ALA A 104 -8.92 -3.01 -16.10
N VAL A 105 -8.15 -4.02 -16.54
CA VAL A 105 -8.23 -5.37 -15.96
C VAL A 105 -7.82 -5.37 -14.50
N ALA A 106 -6.76 -4.66 -14.15
CA ALA A 106 -6.30 -4.61 -12.77
C ALA A 106 -7.24 -3.80 -11.85
N GLU A 107 -7.95 -2.79 -12.36
CA GLU A 107 -9.01 -2.08 -11.67
C GLU A 107 -10.21 -3.01 -11.43
N PHE A 108 -10.64 -3.72 -12.44
CA PHE A 108 -11.70 -4.71 -12.34
C PHE A 108 -11.39 -5.82 -11.32
N GLU A 109 -10.18 -6.37 -11.34
CA GLU A 109 -9.77 -7.36 -10.33
C GLU A 109 -9.83 -6.81 -8.90
N ARG A 110 -9.43 -5.55 -8.70
CA ARG A 110 -9.52 -4.88 -7.40
C ARG A 110 -10.97 -4.74 -6.93
N ASP A 111 -11.85 -4.34 -7.84
CA ASP A 111 -13.27 -4.15 -7.54
C ASP A 111 -13.92 -5.49 -7.17
N LEU A 112 -13.61 -6.56 -7.88
CA LEU A 112 -14.06 -7.91 -7.54
C LEU A 112 -13.57 -8.36 -6.14
N ILE A 113 -12.31 -8.06 -5.80
CA ILE A 113 -11.77 -8.37 -4.46
C ILE A 113 -12.49 -7.55 -3.39
N ALA A 114 -12.76 -6.27 -3.65
CA ALA A 114 -13.49 -5.39 -2.73
C ALA A 114 -14.92 -5.87 -2.52
N GLU A 115 -15.61 -6.27 -3.58
CA GLU A 115 -16.96 -6.82 -3.53
C GLU A 115 -17.01 -8.10 -2.68
N ARG A 116 -16.16 -9.07 -2.98
CA ARG A 116 -16.07 -10.33 -2.20
C ARG A 116 -15.74 -10.09 -0.73
N ARG A 117 -14.87 -9.12 -0.44
CA ARG A 117 -14.55 -8.72 0.94
C ARG A 117 -15.77 -8.14 1.63
N ASN A 118 -16.50 -7.24 0.97
CA ASN A 118 -17.69 -6.62 1.54
C ASN A 118 -18.79 -7.65 1.80
N GLU A 119 -19.04 -8.56 0.86
CA GLU A 119 -19.94 -9.70 1.09
C GLU A 119 -19.51 -10.57 2.28
N GLY A 120 -18.21 -10.83 2.40
CA GLY A 120 -17.65 -11.58 3.55
C GLY A 120 -17.89 -10.86 4.88
N ILE A 121 -17.73 -9.54 4.91
CA ILE A 121 -18.02 -8.70 6.08
C ILE A 121 -19.51 -8.74 6.43
N GLU A 122 -20.39 -8.59 5.45
CA GLU A 122 -21.83 -8.63 5.66
C GLU A 122 -22.29 -10.01 6.19
N LYS A 123 -21.81 -11.12 5.61
CA LYS A 123 -22.06 -12.48 6.09
C LYS A 123 -21.56 -12.68 7.53
N ALA A 124 -20.41 -12.12 7.87
CA ALA A 124 -19.86 -12.21 9.23
C ALA A 124 -20.66 -11.38 10.24
N LYS A 125 -21.10 -10.15 9.86
CA LYS A 125 -22.00 -9.33 10.66
C LYS A 125 -23.34 -10.02 10.91
N ALA A 126 -23.91 -10.63 9.88
CA ALA A 126 -25.16 -11.39 10.00
C ALA A 126 -25.03 -12.60 10.96
N LYS A 127 -23.83 -13.17 11.10
CA LYS A 127 -23.51 -14.22 12.07
C LYS A 127 -23.14 -13.68 13.48
N GLY A 128 -23.29 -12.37 13.71
CA GLY A 128 -23.00 -11.74 15.01
C GLY A 128 -21.51 -11.52 15.28
N VAL A 129 -20.63 -11.66 14.28
CA VAL A 129 -19.20 -11.41 14.47
C VAL A 129 -18.97 -9.92 14.69
N LYS A 130 -18.44 -9.57 15.85
CA LYS A 130 -18.05 -8.18 16.17
C LYS A 130 -16.72 -7.88 15.49
N PHE A 131 -16.68 -6.79 14.71
CA PHE A 131 -15.46 -6.28 14.06
C PHE A 131 -14.82 -5.19 14.92
N GLY A 132 -13.52 -5.01 14.74
CA GLY A 132 -12.75 -3.99 15.44
C GLY A 132 -11.78 -4.58 16.47
N ARG A 133 -11.22 -3.71 17.29
CA ARG A 133 -10.32 -4.12 18.36
C ARG A 133 -11.12 -4.90 19.41
N ARG A 134 -10.63 -6.07 19.80
CA ARG A 134 -11.24 -6.85 20.89
C ARG A 134 -11.30 -6.02 22.16
N GLU A 135 -12.41 -6.13 22.87
CA GLU A 135 -12.56 -5.54 24.17
C GLU A 135 -11.50 -6.13 25.12
N LYS A 136 -10.85 -5.27 25.90
CA LYS A 136 -9.76 -5.69 26.78
C LYS A 136 -10.30 -6.43 28.02
N LEU A 137 -11.51 -6.11 28.44
CA LEU A 137 -12.21 -6.73 29.57
C LEU A 137 -13.44 -7.50 29.07
N SER A 138 -13.73 -8.62 29.72
CA SER A 138 -15.00 -9.33 29.54
C SER A 138 -16.14 -8.56 30.22
N ASP A 139 -17.39 -8.88 29.84
CA ASP A 139 -18.59 -8.26 30.46
C ASP A 139 -18.57 -8.42 31.98
N THR A 140 -18.18 -9.58 32.50
CA THR A 140 -18.03 -9.85 33.94
C THR A 140 -16.97 -8.96 34.61
N GLN A 141 -15.83 -8.74 33.94
CA GLN A 141 -14.78 -7.84 34.44
C GLN A 141 -15.22 -6.37 34.40
N VAL A 142 -16.03 -5.98 33.45
CA VAL A 142 -16.60 -4.63 33.36
C VAL A 142 -17.59 -4.40 34.52
N GLU A 143 -18.43 -5.38 34.84
CA GLU A 143 -19.34 -5.31 35.99
C GLU A 143 -18.58 -5.25 37.31
N GLU A 144 -17.54 -6.05 37.48
CA GLU A 144 -16.67 -6.03 38.64
C GLU A 144 -15.99 -4.66 38.80
N LEU A 145 -15.44 -4.09 37.73
CA LEU A 145 -14.83 -2.76 37.75
C LEU A 145 -15.84 -1.68 38.16
N ARG A 146 -17.06 -1.75 37.65
CA ARG A 146 -18.15 -0.80 37.97
C ARG A 146 -18.56 -0.92 39.44
N SER A 147 -18.74 -2.16 39.92
CA SER A 147 -19.07 -2.43 41.36
C SER A 147 -18.00 -1.93 42.30
N ALA A 148 -16.75 -2.22 42.00
CA ALA A 148 -15.61 -1.78 42.85
C ALA A 148 -15.48 -0.25 42.85
N TYR A 149 -15.72 0.41 41.71
CA TYR A 149 -15.71 1.87 41.67
C TYR A 149 -16.87 2.48 42.43
N GLY A 150 -18.08 1.87 42.37
CA GLY A 150 -19.23 2.26 43.19
C GLY A 150 -19.05 2.04 44.69
N ALA A 151 -18.25 1.06 45.10
CA ALA A 151 -17.87 0.77 46.46
C ALA A 151 -16.78 1.73 47.02
N GLY A 152 -16.25 2.64 46.18
CA GLY A 152 -15.27 3.67 46.60
C GLY A 152 -13.82 3.34 46.35
N GLU A 153 -13.50 2.24 45.62
CA GLU A 153 -12.12 1.98 45.19
C GLU A 153 -11.63 3.10 44.26
N THR A 154 -10.36 3.47 44.39
CA THR A 154 -9.80 4.57 43.61
C THR A 154 -9.62 4.19 42.12
N ARG A 155 -9.85 5.17 41.26
CA ARG A 155 -9.57 5.00 39.82
C ARG A 155 -8.16 4.46 39.54
N GLN A 156 -7.14 4.91 40.31
CA GLN A 156 -5.75 4.50 40.05
C GLN A 156 -5.54 3.01 40.34
N GLU A 157 -6.12 2.49 41.41
CA GLU A 157 -6.07 1.08 41.79
C GLU A 157 -6.79 0.22 40.74
N LEU A 158 -7.99 0.62 40.33
CA LEU A 158 -8.78 -0.10 39.34
C LEU A 158 -8.10 -0.12 37.95
N MET A 159 -7.53 1.01 37.52
CA MET A 159 -6.76 1.04 36.26
C MET A 159 -5.55 0.10 36.31
N LYS A 160 -4.86 -0.01 37.45
CA LYS A 160 -3.73 -0.92 37.63
C LYS A 160 -4.20 -2.39 37.72
N ARG A 161 -5.27 -2.67 38.47
CA ARG A 161 -5.84 -4.03 38.64
C ARG A 161 -6.31 -4.63 37.33
N PHE A 162 -6.98 -3.86 36.49
CA PHE A 162 -7.53 -4.32 35.21
C PHE A 162 -6.60 -4.01 34.01
N ASP A 163 -5.44 -3.44 34.25
CA ASP A 163 -4.46 -3.03 33.23
C ASP A 163 -5.08 -2.23 32.09
N ILE A 164 -5.89 -1.21 32.40
CA ILE A 164 -6.58 -0.36 31.43
C ILE A 164 -6.11 1.08 31.47
N SER A 165 -6.21 1.77 30.35
CA SER A 165 -5.89 3.20 30.25
C SER A 165 -6.98 4.06 30.90
N LYS A 166 -6.65 5.32 31.21
CA LYS A 166 -7.57 6.32 31.74
C LYS A 166 -8.79 6.52 30.81
N SER A 167 -8.57 6.59 29.51
CA SER A 167 -9.66 6.73 28.54
C SER A 167 -10.59 5.52 28.52
N THR A 168 -10.03 4.31 28.58
CA THR A 168 -10.80 3.06 28.66
C THR A 168 -11.62 3.00 29.95
N PHE A 169 -11.04 3.36 31.09
CA PHE A 169 -11.75 3.42 32.37
C PHE A 169 -12.99 4.30 32.28
N TYR A 170 -12.86 5.55 31.85
CA TYR A 170 -13.98 6.47 31.78
C TYR A 170 -15.06 6.02 30.77
N ARG A 171 -14.67 5.44 29.65
CA ARG A 171 -15.62 4.87 28.68
C ARG A 171 -16.45 3.77 29.32
N LEU A 172 -15.79 2.81 29.98
CA LEU A 172 -16.48 1.66 30.61
C LEU A 172 -17.40 2.06 31.78
N VAL A 173 -17.03 3.10 32.53
CA VAL A 173 -17.88 3.60 33.63
C VAL A 173 -19.03 4.48 33.11
N ALA A 174 -18.84 5.24 32.01
CA ALA A 174 -19.87 6.15 31.47
C ALA A 174 -20.97 5.46 30.66
N GLU A 175 -20.78 4.25 30.15
CA GLU A 175 -21.76 3.50 29.35
C GLU A 175 -22.98 2.97 30.17
N GLN A 176 -23.29 3.58 31.29
CA GLN A 176 -24.48 3.31 32.11
C GLN A 176 -25.62 4.34 31.91
N LYS A 177 -25.68 5.03 30.73
CA LYS A 177 -26.83 5.89 30.42
C LYS A 177 -27.66 5.31 29.30
#